data_abf61cb8845e5b32ec70d8e19213193c
#
_entry.id   abf61cb8845e5b32ec70d8e19213193c
#
_cell.length_a   1.000
_cell.length_b   1.000
_cell.length_c   1.000
_cell.angle_alpha   90.00
_cell.angle_beta   90.00
_cell.angle_gamma   90.00
#
_symmetry.space_group_name_H-M   'P 1'
#
loop_
_entity.id
_entity.type
_entity.pdbx_description
1 polymer ?
#
loop_
_entity_poly.entity_id
_entity_poly.type
_entity_poly.pdbx_seq_one_letter_code
_entity_poly.pdbx_strand_id
1 'polypeptide(L)' 'MLYNVACFYVHAGDKDRALELLESAIDKGWGDKAWLETDSDLDSIRDLPRFRALLERII' A
#
# COMPACT_ATOMS: atom_id res chain seq x y z
N MET A 1 -3.36 -13.17 0.52
CA MET A 1 -2.99 -12.08 1.44
C MET A 1 -3.42 -10.74 0.87
N LEU A 2 -3.84 -9.83 1.73
CA LEU A 2 -4.32 -8.52 1.29
C LEU A 2 -3.27 -7.75 0.49
N TYR A 3 -2.00 -7.89 0.84
CA TYR A 3 -0.94 -7.19 0.13
C TYR A 3 -0.87 -7.59 -1.34
N ASN A 4 -0.94 -8.88 -1.63
CA ASN A 4 -0.88 -9.35 -3.02
C ASN A 4 -2.08 -8.85 -3.82
N VAL A 5 -3.25 -8.81 -3.19
CA VAL A 5 -4.45 -8.31 -3.85
C VAL A 5 -4.33 -6.80 -4.09
N ALA A 6 -3.74 -6.07 -3.14
CA ALA A 6 -3.50 -4.65 -3.30
C ALA A 6 -2.59 -4.39 -4.51
N CYS A 7 -1.51 -5.16 -4.66
CA CYS A 7 -0.62 -5.03 -5.81
C CYS A 7 -1.35 -5.30 -7.12
N PHE A 8 -2.25 -6.29 -7.12
CA PHE A 8 -3.08 -6.56 -8.29
C PHE A 8 -3.88 -5.32 -8.70
N TYR A 9 -4.52 -4.65 -7.72
CA TYR A 9 -5.30 -3.45 -8.03
C TYR A 9 -4.43 -2.29 -8.49
N VAL A 10 -3.22 -2.16 -7.96
CA VAL A 10 -2.28 -1.13 -8.43
C VAL A 10 -2.02 -1.33 -9.92
N HIS A 11 -1.71 -2.56 -10.33
CA HIS A 11 -1.43 -2.85 -11.74
C HIS A 11 -2.67 -2.71 -12.62
N ALA A 12 -3.85 -2.94 -12.06
CA ALA A 12 -5.11 -2.77 -12.77
C ALA A 12 -5.52 -1.30 -12.90
N GLY A 13 -4.83 -0.39 -12.22
CA GLY A 13 -5.15 1.03 -12.26
C GLY A 13 -6.18 1.46 -11.23
N ASP A 14 -6.62 0.57 -10.36
CA ASP A 14 -7.60 0.88 -9.31
C ASP A 14 -6.87 1.25 -8.02
N LYS A 15 -6.34 2.47 -8.01
CA LYS A 15 -5.49 2.94 -6.91
C LYS A 15 -6.25 3.08 -5.60
N ASP A 16 -7.50 3.52 -5.65
CA ASP A 16 -8.29 3.70 -4.44
C ASP A 16 -8.50 2.37 -3.72
N ARG A 17 -8.84 1.32 -4.47
CA ARG A 17 -9.06 0.02 -3.88
C ARG A 17 -7.76 -0.57 -3.33
N ALA A 18 -6.66 -0.37 -4.05
CA ALA A 18 -5.35 -0.80 -3.57
C ALA A 18 -5.01 -0.16 -2.23
N LEU A 19 -5.24 1.15 -2.12
CA LEU A 19 -4.97 1.86 -0.88
C LEU A 19 -5.87 1.40 0.27
N GLU A 20 -7.15 1.11 0.00
CA GLU A 20 -8.05 0.57 1.00
C GLU A 20 -7.56 -0.77 1.55
N LEU A 21 -7.07 -1.63 0.66
CA LEU A 21 -6.56 -2.94 1.08
C LEU A 21 -5.28 -2.82 1.89
N LEU A 22 -4.39 -1.90 1.50
CA LEU A 22 -3.17 -1.64 2.26
C LEU A 22 -3.52 -1.09 3.65
N GLU A 23 -4.48 -0.20 3.73
CA GLU A 23 -4.93 0.34 5.01
C GLU A 23 -5.46 -0.77 5.91
N SER A 24 -6.27 -1.67 5.36
CA SER A 24 -6.80 -2.80 6.12
C SER A 24 -5.69 -3.69 6.65
N ALA A 25 -4.67 -3.95 5.84
CA ALA A 25 -3.54 -4.76 6.27
C ALA A 25 -2.78 -4.10 7.41
N ILE A 26 -2.55 -2.78 7.30
CA ILE A 26 -1.85 -2.02 8.32
C ILE A 26 -2.65 -2.00 9.62
N ASP A 27 -3.97 -1.85 9.53
CA ASP A 27 -4.84 -1.87 10.70
C ASP A 27 -4.79 -3.20 11.44
N LYS A 28 -4.47 -4.28 10.72
CA LYS A 28 -4.34 -5.61 11.31
C LYS A 28 -2.95 -5.89 11.85
N GLY A 29 -2.09 -4.90 11.85
CA GLY A 29 -0.75 -5.02 12.39
C GLY A 29 0.32 -5.43 11.37
N TRP A 30 -0.04 -5.57 10.09
CA TRP A 30 0.93 -5.86 9.06
C TRP A 30 1.52 -4.57 8.53
N GLY A 31 2.81 -4.57 8.29
CA GLY A 31 3.44 -3.45 7.60
C GLY A 31 4.93 -3.43 7.83
N ASP A 32 5.66 -3.39 6.73
CA ASP A 32 7.10 -3.17 6.72
C ASP A 32 7.33 -1.91 5.91
N LYS A 33 7.65 -0.83 6.60
CA LYS A 33 7.79 0.48 5.98
C LYS A 33 8.86 0.47 4.89
N ALA A 34 10.00 -0.15 5.16
CA ALA A 34 11.08 -0.23 4.18
C ALA A 34 10.64 -0.99 2.94
N TRP A 35 9.91 -2.08 3.12
CA TRP A 35 9.39 -2.85 2.00
C TRP A 35 8.45 -2.01 1.15
N LEU A 36 7.49 -1.33 1.79
CA LEU A 36 6.53 -0.51 1.06
C LEU A 36 7.20 0.64 0.32
N GLU A 37 8.26 1.20 0.87
CA GLU A 37 8.98 2.31 0.25
C GLU A 37 9.80 1.87 -0.97
N THR A 38 10.15 0.58 -1.06
CA THR A 38 11.06 0.09 -2.10
C THR A 38 10.43 -0.90 -3.07
N ASP A 39 9.21 -1.36 -2.81
CA ASP A 39 8.55 -2.35 -3.68
C ASP A 39 8.15 -1.70 -5.00
N SER A 40 8.72 -2.19 -6.09
CA SER A 40 8.45 -1.64 -7.43
C SER A 40 6.98 -1.79 -7.84
N ASP A 41 6.26 -2.76 -7.29
CA ASP A 41 4.83 -2.94 -7.58
C ASP A 41 4.01 -1.75 -7.10
N LEU A 42 4.54 -0.96 -6.18
CA LEU A 42 3.84 0.19 -5.61
C LEU A 42 4.29 1.53 -6.18
N ASP A 43 5.17 1.51 -7.20
CA ASP A 43 5.74 2.74 -7.76
C ASP A 43 4.68 3.76 -8.18
N SER A 44 3.59 3.30 -8.76
CA SER A 44 2.57 4.22 -9.29
C SER A 44 1.76 4.92 -8.20
N ILE A 45 1.78 4.42 -6.96
CA ILE A 45 1.04 5.02 -5.87
C ILE A 45 1.95 5.62 -4.80
N ARG A 46 3.28 5.45 -4.93
CA ARG A 46 4.22 5.86 -3.89
C ARG A 46 4.15 7.34 -3.56
N ASP A 47 3.91 8.19 -4.55
CA ASP A 47 3.88 9.64 -4.36
C ASP A 47 2.51 10.17 -3.96
N LEU A 48 1.49 9.32 -3.89
CA LEU A 48 0.16 9.78 -3.51
C LEU A 48 0.14 10.16 -2.03
N PRO A 49 -0.46 11.31 -1.67
CA PRO A 49 -0.53 11.74 -0.27
C PRO A 49 -1.15 10.68 0.63
N ARG A 50 -2.15 9.96 0.14
CA ARG A 50 -2.82 8.92 0.91
C ARG A 50 -1.87 7.77 1.23
N PHE A 51 -1.01 7.39 0.28
CA PHE A 51 -0.02 6.35 0.52
C PHE A 51 1.01 6.81 1.56
N ARG A 52 1.46 8.06 1.45
CA ARG A 52 2.41 8.60 2.40
C ARG A 52 1.84 8.63 3.82
N ALA A 53 0.56 8.97 3.95
CA ALA A 53 -0.11 8.96 5.24
C ALA A 53 -0.17 7.54 5.83
N LEU A 54 -0.38 6.53 4.98
CA LEU A 54 -0.37 5.14 5.45
C LEU A 54 1.00 4.73 5.98
N LEU A 55 2.08 5.15 5.31
CA LEU A 55 3.42 4.84 5.76
C LEU A 55 3.69 5.40 7.16
N GLU A 56 3.17 6.57 7.46
CA GLU A 56 3.37 7.20 8.78
C GLU A 56 2.67 6.44 9.90
N ARG A 57 1.70 5.59 9.58
CA ARG A 57 1.00 4.77 10.58
C ARG A 57 1.79 3.52 10.96
N ILE A 58 2.85 3.21 10.23
CA ILE A 58 3.70 2.05 10.50
C ILE A 58 4.85 2.49 11.40
N ILE A 59 5.00 1.79 12.50
CA ILE A 59 6.02 2.10 13.50
C ILE A 59 7.29 1.30 13.23
#